data_a538c91a890f1623c7bd13362cb9a708
#
_entry.id   a538c91a890f1623c7bd13362cb9a708
#
_cell.length_a   1.000
_cell.length_b   1.000
_cell.length_c   1.000
_cell.angle_alpha   90.00
_cell.angle_beta   90.00
_cell.angle_gamma   90.00
#
_symmetry.space_group_name_H-M   'P 1'
#
loop_
_entity.id
_entity.type
_entity.pdbx_description
1 polymer ?
#
loop_
_entity_poly.entity_id
_entity_poly.type
_entity_poly.pdbx_seq_one_letter_code
_entity_poly.pdbx_strand_id
1 'polypeptide(L)'
;MDVSYIDSHAHIYLDQFRGNIDNIIKNSLNNNVHKILMPNINLDTVTDILKVSDQYKEICYPMLGLHPCYIKDNFEYEIDEIFKNFSSKIIAVGEIGLDFFRTKENKKDQIKAFEIQCEYAISKNKPIVIHTRSSIDETIKVVKKFSSKGLRGVFHCFSGSLNQANEIIDLGFKIGVGGVLTFKNSNLKTRVETCS
;
A
#
# COMPACT_ATOMS: atom_id res chain seq x y z
N MET A 1 -0.03 -26.66 -15.60
CA MET A 1 -0.37 -26.03 -14.30
C MET A 1 -0.99 -24.69 -14.62
N ASP A 2 -2.24 -24.47 -14.24
CA ASP A 2 -2.86 -23.15 -14.43
C ASP A 2 -2.19 -22.18 -13.47
N VAL A 3 -1.62 -21.10 -14.02
CA VAL A 3 -0.96 -20.06 -13.25
C VAL A 3 -2.03 -19.23 -12.52
N SER A 4 -1.94 -19.15 -11.21
CA SER A 4 -2.82 -18.32 -10.38
C SER A 4 -2.11 -17.01 -10.03
N TYR A 5 -2.79 -15.89 -10.22
CA TYR A 5 -2.27 -14.54 -9.93
C TYR A 5 -2.94 -13.94 -8.70
N ILE A 6 -2.24 -13.00 -8.09
CA ILE A 6 -2.74 -12.15 -7.01
C ILE A 6 -2.56 -10.69 -7.45
N ASP A 7 -3.65 -9.91 -7.49
CA ASP A 7 -3.54 -8.47 -7.58
C ASP A 7 -3.18 -7.91 -6.20
N SER A 8 -1.96 -7.43 -6.08
CA SER A 8 -1.42 -7.00 -4.78
C SER A 8 -1.85 -5.59 -4.36
N HIS A 9 -2.57 -4.83 -5.24
CA HIS A 9 -2.95 -3.46 -4.93
C HIS A 9 -4.08 -2.93 -5.83
N ALA A 10 -5.32 -3.02 -5.37
CA ALA A 10 -6.48 -2.50 -6.10
C ALA A 10 -7.52 -1.87 -5.17
N HIS A 11 -7.99 -0.68 -5.51
CA HIS A 11 -9.00 0.09 -4.75
C HIS A 11 -10.42 -0.13 -5.31
N ILE A 12 -10.84 -1.39 -5.51
CA ILE A 12 -12.12 -1.73 -6.15
C ILE A 12 -13.36 -1.34 -5.32
N TYR A 13 -13.18 -1.00 -4.05
CA TYR A 13 -14.23 -0.54 -3.14
C TYR A 13 -14.63 0.94 -3.34
N LEU A 14 -13.86 1.72 -4.13
CA LEU A 14 -14.13 3.14 -4.36
C LEU A 14 -15.42 3.36 -5.17
N ASP A 15 -16.05 4.50 -4.95
CA ASP A 15 -17.34 4.88 -5.55
C ASP A 15 -17.40 4.72 -7.07
N GLN A 16 -16.30 4.98 -7.76
CA GLN A 16 -16.23 4.82 -9.22
C GLN A 16 -16.48 3.37 -9.69
N PHE A 17 -16.35 2.39 -8.81
CA PHE A 17 -16.62 0.97 -9.08
C PHE A 17 -17.95 0.49 -8.50
N ARG A 18 -18.68 1.35 -7.76
CA ARG A 18 -19.96 1.02 -7.16
C ARG A 18 -20.94 0.53 -8.24
N GLY A 19 -21.58 -0.62 -7.98
CA GLY A 19 -22.49 -1.27 -8.95
C GLY A 19 -21.80 -2.11 -10.03
N ASN A 20 -20.45 -2.15 -10.07
CA ASN A 20 -19.70 -2.96 -11.04
C ASN A 20 -18.74 -3.97 -10.40
N ILE A 21 -18.74 -4.10 -9.08
CA ILE A 21 -17.80 -4.95 -8.34
C ILE A 21 -17.94 -6.42 -8.75
N ASP A 22 -19.16 -6.94 -8.90
CA ASP A 22 -19.40 -8.31 -9.34
C ASP A 22 -18.74 -8.63 -10.69
N ASN A 23 -18.81 -7.69 -11.64
CA ASN A 23 -18.15 -7.83 -12.94
C ASN A 23 -16.63 -7.78 -12.82
N ILE A 24 -16.09 -6.92 -11.95
CA ILE A 24 -14.65 -6.84 -11.68
C ILE A 24 -14.17 -8.18 -11.13
N ILE A 25 -14.83 -8.73 -10.13
CA ILE A 25 -14.50 -10.04 -9.53
C ILE A 25 -14.58 -11.15 -10.57
N LYS A 26 -15.67 -11.22 -11.36
CA LYS A 26 -15.82 -12.20 -12.41
C LYS A 26 -14.69 -12.10 -13.45
N ASN A 27 -14.36 -10.90 -13.88
CA ASN A 27 -13.26 -10.66 -14.84
C ASN A 27 -11.90 -11.04 -14.26
N SER A 28 -11.65 -10.75 -12.98
CA SER A 28 -10.43 -11.16 -12.29
C SER A 28 -10.27 -12.68 -12.30
N LEU A 29 -11.30 -13.40 -11.90
CA LEU A 29 -11.31 -14.87 -11.91
C LEU A 29 -11.14 -15.47 -13.30
N ASN A 30 -11.79 -14.92 -14.32
CA ASN A 30 -11.65 -15.32 -15.71
C ASN A 30 -10.21 -15.12 -16.27
N ASN A 31 -9.44 -14.23 -15.64
CA ASN A 31 -8.03 -13.97 -15.97
C ASN A 31 -7.06 -14.60 -14.94
N ASN A 32 -7.52 -15.61 -14.19
CA ASN A 32 -6.73 -16.31 -13.18
C ASN A 32 -6.21 -15.44 -12.02
N VAL A 33 -6.81 -14.26 -11.79
CA VAL A 33 -6.56 -13.45 -10.60
C VAL A 33 -7.53 -13.89 -9.50
N HIS A 34 -7.03 -14.68 -8.57
CA HIS A 34 -7.85 -15.31 -7.53
C HIS A 34 -7.87 -14.56 -6.20
N LYS A 35 -6.97 -13.60 -6.02
CA LYS A 35 -6.93 -12.74 -4.82
C LYS A 35 -6.67 -11.29 -5.21
N ILE A 36 -7.35 -10.40 -4.50
CA ILE A 36 -7.23 -8.94 -4.65
C ILE A 36 -6.94 -8.37 -3.27
N LEU A 37 -5.77 -7.73 -3.12
CA LEU A 37 -5.39 -7.06 -1.90
C LEU A 37 -5.81 -5.59 -1.99
N MET A 38 -6.65 -5.15 -1.06
CA MET A 38 -7.27 -3.83 -1.10
C MET A 38 -6.68 -2.94 -0.02
N PRO A 39 -5.84 -1.95 -0.34
CA PRO A 39 -5.38 -0.97 0.65
C PRO A 39 -6.42 0.13 0.87
N ASN A 40 -6.58 0.56 2.14
CA ASN A 40 -7.40 1.70 2.51
C ASN A 40 -6.70 3.03 2.17
N ILE A 41 -7.46 4.11 2.04
CA ILE A 41 -6.90 5.44 1.77
C ILE A 41 -7.21 6.47 2.87
N ASN A 42 -8.38 6.41 3.50
CA ASN A 42 -8.79 7.35 4.56
C ASN A 42 -9.90 6.75 5.43
N LEU A 43 -10.32 7.49 6.45
CA LEU A 43 -11.37 7.04 7.38
C LEU A 43 -12.71 6.79 6.68
N ASP A 44 -13.10 7.64 5.73
CA ASP A 44 -14.39 7.54 5.03
C ASP A 44 -14.55 6.24 4.25
N THR A 45 -13.45 5.64 3.80
CA THR A 45 -13.46 4.42 2.97
C THR A 45 -13.38 3.12 3.76
N VAL A 46 -13.21 3.18 5.09
CA VAL A 46 -13.09 1.98 5.95
C VAL A 46 -14.33 1.09 5.85
N THR A 47 -15.52 1.66 5.90
CA THR A 47 -16.77 0.90 5.82
C THR A 47 -16.91 0.18 4.48
N ASP A 48 -16.58 0.84 3.38
CA ASP A 48 -16.74 0.28 2.04
C ASP A 48 -15.74 -0.85 1.77
N ILE A 49 -14.47 -0.67 2.15
CA ILE A 49 -13.46 -1.74 1.98
C ILE A 49 -13.80 -2.99 2.80
N LEU A 50 -14.30 -2.81 4.04
CA LEU A 50 -14.71 -3.93 4.89
C LEU A 50 -15.94 -4.64 4.32
N LYS A 51 -16.92 -3.89 3.79
CA LYS A 51 -18.11 -4.43 3.13
C LYS A 51 -17.75 -5.29 1.92
N VAL A 52 -16.87 -4.80 1.04
CA VAL A 52 -16.41 -5.58 -0.13
C VAL A 52 -15.66 -6.83 0.33
N SER A 53 -14.80 -6.73 1.34
CA SER A 53 -14.09 -7.88 1.90
C SER A 53 -15.05 -8.93 2.50
N ASP A 54 -16.11 -8.49 3.18
CA ASP A 54 -17.11 -9.42 3.76
C ASP A 54 -17.97 -10.09 2.69
N GLN A 55 -18.24 -9.40 1.59
CA GLN A 55 -18.98 -9.96 0.45
C GLN A 55 -18.16 -10.97 -0.36
N TYR A 56 -16.84 -10.76 -0.49
CA TYR A 56 -15.93 -11.59 -1.30
C TYR A 56 -14.75 -12.13 -0.48
N LYS A 57 -15.05 -12.78 0.66
CA LYS A 57 -14.09 -13.20 1.71
C LYS A 57 -12.87 -13.98 1.21
N GLU A 58 -13.05 -14.85 0.21
CA GLU A 58 -11.98 -15.70 -0.30
C GLU A 58 -11.15 -15.04 -1.43
N ILE A 59 -11.58 -13.84 -1.86
CA ILE A 59 -10.99 -13.13 -3.00
C ILE A 59 -10.42 -11.78 -2.56
N CYS A 60 -11.15 -11.00 -1.75
CA CYS A 60 -10.84 -9.63 -1.39
C CYS A 60 -10.29 -9.52 0.04
N TYR A 61 -9.05 -9.07 0.16
CA TYR A 61 -8.31 -8.99 1.42
C TYR A 61 -8.03 -7.53 1.78
N PRO A 62 -8.62 -6.99 2.87
CA PRO A 62 -8.48 -5.59 3.23
C PRO A 62 -7.19 -5.30 3.98
N MET A 63 -6.66 -4.12 3.75
CA MET A 63 -5.61 -3.48 4.52
C MET A 63 -6.13 -2.15 5.05
N LEU A 64 -5.68 -1.70 6.21
CA LEU A 64 -6.11 -0.43 6.81
C LEU A 64 -4.93 0.50 7.02
N GLY A 65 -5.13 1.78 6.67
CA GLY A 65 -4.14 2.84 6.83
C GLY A 65 -4.67 4.18 6.35
N LEU A 66 -3.97 5.25 6.71
CA LEU A 66 -4.22 6.61 6.25
C LEU A 66 -3.16 7.00 5.23
N HIS A 67 -3.59 7.17 3.99
CA HIS A 67 -2.73 7.51 2.86
C HIS A 67 -2.20 8.95 2.98
N PRO A 68 -0.92 9.24 2.61
CA PRO A 68 -0.30 10.56 2.80
C PRO A 68 -1.06 11.73 2.17
N CYS A 69 -1.79 11.52 1.08
CA CYS A 69 -2.61 12.57 0.46
C CYS A 69 -3.84 13.01 1.29
N TYR A 70 -4.17 12.27 2.34
CA TYR A 70 -5.31 12.55 3.22
C TYR A 70 -4.88 13.03 4.61
N ILE A 71 -3.59 13.28 4.83
CA ILE A 71 -3.07 13.84 6.08
C ILE A 71 -3.52 15.29 6.23
N LYS A 72 -4.27 15.57 7.30
CA LYS A 72 -4.80 16.88 7.72
C LYS A 72 -4.42 17.11 9.18
N ASP A 73 -4.80 18.26 9.75
CA ASP A 73 -4.48 18.63 11.13
C ASP A 73 -4.94 17.60 12.18
N ASN A 74 -6.02 16.85 11.88
CA ASN A 74 -6.59 15.83 12.76
C ASN A 74 -6.13 14.39 12.44
N PHE A 75 -5.03 14.20 11.74
CA PHE A 75 -4.61 12.88 11.23
C PHE A 75 -4.40 11.84 12.32
N GLU A 76 -3.95 12.22 13.50
CA GLU A 76 -3.77 11.29 14.64
C GLU A 76 -5.10 10.67 15.05
N TYR A 77 -6.15 11.49 15.17
CA TYR A 77 -7.50 11.02 15.43
C TYR A 77 -8.01 10.11 14.30
N GLU A 78 -7.79 10.48 13.04
CA GLU A 78 -8.22 9.65 11.89
C GLU A 78 -7.51 8.29 11.89
N ILE A 79 -6.21 8.23 12.19
CA ILE A 79 -5.46 6.98 12.31
C ILE A 79 -6.04 6.10 13.43
N ASP A 80 -6.32 6.67 14.58
CA ASP A 80 -6.91 5.96 15.72
C ASP A 80 -8.28 5.38 15.35
N GLU A 81 -9.16 6.16 14.70
CA GLU A 81 -10.49 5.69 14.27
C GLU A 81 -10.38 4.58 13.20
N ILE A 82 -9.47 4.70 12.23
CA ILE A 82 -9.20 3.63 11.26
C ILE A 82 -8.79 2.35 11.98
N PHE A 83 -7.88 2.44 12.95
CA PHE A 83 -7.33 1.27 13.63
C PHE A 83 -8.26 0.64 14.67
N LYS A 84 -9.33 1.31 15.11
CA LYS A 84 -10.41 0.66 15.87
C LYS A 84 -11.11 -0.46 15.09
N ASN A 85 -11.04 -0.42 13.76
CA ASN A 85 -11.60 -1.44 12.88
C ASN A 85 -10.64 -2.61 12.60
N PHE A 86 -9.46 -2.62 13.22
CA PHE A 86 -8.45 -3.64 12.98
C PHE A 86 -8.84 -4.98 13.60
N SER A 87 -8.85 -6.03 12.80
CA SER A 87 -9.23 -7.39 13.19
C SER A 87 -8.32 -8.42 12.52
N SER A 88 -8.53 -9.69 12.80
CA SER A 88 -7.75 -10.80 12.20
C SER A 88 -7.82 -10.84 10.66
N LYS A 89 -8.91 -10.34 10.07
CA LYS A 89 -9.09 -10.29 8.62
C LYS A 89 -8.20 -9.25 7.93
N ILE A 90 -7.68 -8.24 8.66
CA ILE A 90 -6.80 -7.23 8.11
C ILE A 90 -5.41 -7.83 7.89
N ILE A 91 -4.96 -7.83 6.63
CA ILE A 91 -3.73 -8.52 6.26
C ILE A 91 -2.47 -7.66 6.38
N ALA A 92 -2.58 -6.33 6.29
CA ALA A 92 -1.48 -5.39 6.35
C ALA A 92 -1.93 -4.01 6.85
N VAL A 93 -0.98 -3.15 7.21
CA VAL A 93 -1.22 -1.72 7.37
C VAL A 93 -0.89 -1.02 6.05
N GLY A 94 -1.87 -0.38 5.44
CA GLY A 94 -1.72 0.25 4.12
C GLY A 94 -3.04 0.77 3.54
N GLU A 95 -2.91 1.71 2.67
CA GLU A 95 -1.72 2.32 2.07
C GLU A 95 -1.21 3.48 2.94
N ILE A 96 0.08 3.48 3.28
CA ILE A 96 0.71 4.49 4.13
C ILE A 96 2.00 4.98 3.46
N GLY A 97 2.63 6.05 3.94
CA GLY A 97 3.90 6.53 3.37
C GLY A 97 3.94 8.03 3.15
N LEU A 98 4.61 8.47 2.07
CA LEU A 98 4.86 9.88 1.80
C LEU A 98 4.53 10.27 0.35
N ASP A 99 3.84 11.41 0.15
CA ASP A 99 3.60 12.03 -1.16
C ASP A 99 3.98 13.51 -1.12
N PHE A 100 5.17 13.85 -1.61
CA PHE A 100 5.65 15.23 -1.70
C PHE A 100 5.37 15.87 -3.06
N PHE A 101 4.63 15.18 -3.93
CA PHE A 101 4.17 15.72 -5.20
C PHE A 101 2.84 16.46 -5.05
N ARG A 102 1.87 15.83 -4.37
CA ARG A 102 0.52 16.39 -4.20
C ARG A 102 0.40 17.32 -3.01
N THR A 103 1.12 17.04 -1.92
CA THR A 103 0.98 17.76 -0.64
C THR A 103 2.36 18.09 -0.08
N LYS A 104 2.91 19.25 -0.48
CA LYS A 104 4.26 19.68 -0.07
C LYS A 104 4.29 20.37 1.28
N GLU A 105 3.21 21.00 1.69
CA GLU A 105 3.15 21.87 2.87
C GLU A 105 3.17 21.08 4.17
N ASN A 106 2.58 19.89 4.21
CA ASN A 106 2.43 19.05 5.41
C ASN A 106 3.43 17.90 5.55
N LYS A 107 4.66 18.06 5.00
CA LYS A 107 5.69 17.01 5.04
C LYS A 107 5.98 16.46 6.43
N LYS A 108 6.01 17.33 7.45
CA LYS A 108 6.28 16.91 8.84
C LYS A 108 5.17 16.00 9.37
N ASP A 109 3.92 16.34 9.07
CA ASP A 109 2.76 15.58 9.53
C ASP A 109 2.66 14.27 8.78
N GLN A 110 2.97 14.23 7.48
CA GLN A 110 3.08 12.98 6.72
C GLN A 110 4.13 12.04 7.32
N ILE A 111 5.32 12.55 7.66
CA ILE A 111 6.38 11.75 8.28
C ILE A 111 5.90 11.21 9.63
N LYS A 112 5.30 12.06 10.48
CA LYS A 112 4.78 11.66 11.79
C LYS A 112 3.67 10.62 11.67
N ALA A 113 2.72 10.83 10.76
CA ALA A 113 1.64 9.88 10.48
C ALA A 113 2.17 8.52 9.98
N PHE A 114 3.20 8.55 9.13
CA PHE A 114 3.85 7.34 8.64
C PHE A 114 4.55 6.59 9.78
N GLU A 115 5.28 7.27 10.66
CA GLU A 115 5.96 6.67 11.83
C GLU A 115 4.96 6.02 12.78
N ILE A 116 3.86 6.69 13.12
CA ILE A 116 2.79 6.15 13.97
C ILE A 116 2.23 4.84 13.39
N GLN A 117 1.97 4.82 12.09
CA GLN A 117 1.42 3.65 11.40
C GLN A 117 2.44 2.51 11.26
N CYS A 118 3.74 2.81 11.13
CA CYS A 118 4.81 1.81 11.20
C CYS A 118 4.88 1.15 12.59
N GLU A 119 4.81 1.93 13.65
CA GLU A 119 4.79 1.42 15.04
C GLU A 119 3.57 0.52 15.28
N TYR A 120 2.41 0.93 14.79
CA TYR A 120 1.20 0.11 14.89
C TYR A 120 1.35 -1.21 14.13
N ALA A 121 1.89 -1.20 12.91
CA ALA A 121 2.13 -2.41 12.12
C ALA A 121 3.06 -3.39 12.85
N ILE A 122 4.13 -2.89 13.46
CA ILE A 122 5.05 -3.69 14.30
C ILE A 122 4.28 -4.31 15.48
N SER A 123 3.49 -3.52 16.21
CA SER A 123 2.72 -3.99 17.37
C SER A 123 1.73 -5.10 17.03
N LYS A 124 1.21 -5.13 15.79
CA LYS A 124 0.29 -6.14 15.27
C LYS A 124 0.99 -7.24 14.48
N ASN A 125 2.32 -7.21 14.36
CA ASN A 125 3.11 -8.11 13.52
C ASN A 125 2.58 -8.19 12.07
N LYS A 126 2.17 -7.05 11.51
CA LYS A 126 1.64 -6.97 10.14
C LYS A 126 2.63 -6.29 9.21
N PRO A 127 2.68 -6.69 7.93
CA PRO A 127 3.47 -5.96 6.92
C PRO A 127 2.82 -4.61 6.63
N ILE A 128 3.61 -3.71 6.00
CA ILE A 128 3.12 -2.42 5.52
C ILE A 128 3.13 -2.36 3.99
N VAL A 129 2.20 -1.60 3.43
CA VAL A 129 2.15 -1.25 1.99
C VAL A 129 2.41 0.24 1.85
N ILE A 130 3.53 0.56 1.21
CA ILE A 130 4.11 1.89 1.21
C ILE A 130 3.85 2.61 -0.12
N HIS A 131 3.18 3.75 -0.04
CA HIS A 131 3.12 4.77 -1.08
C HIS A 131 4.36 5.66 -1.02
N THR A 132 4.96 5.93 -2.17
CA THR A 132 6.03 6.92 -2.28
C THR A 132 5.96 7.67 -3.60
N ARG A 133 5.86 9.01 -3.53
CA ARG A 133 5.85 9.87 -4.70
C ARG A 133 6.63 11.15 -4.44
N SER A 134 7.72 11.36 -5.19
CA SER A 134 8.69 12.45 -4.97
C SER A 134 9.26 12.47 -3.54
N SER A 135 9.37 11.31 -2.89
CA SER A 135 9.69 11.18 -1.46
C SER A 135 10.47 9.91 -1.10
N ILE A 136 11.02 9.20 -2.10
CA ILE A 136 11.59 7.87 -1.89
C ILE A 136 12.73 7.85 -0.87
N ASP A 137 13.64 8.83 -0.91
CA ASP A 137 14.77 8.92 0.02
C ASP A 137 14.30 9.15 1.46
N GLU A 138 13.30 10.03 1.64
CA GLU A 138 12.71 10.28 2.95
C GLU A 138 11.93 9.06 3.45
N THR A 139 11.23 8.35 2.55
CA THR A 139 10.54 7.12 2.89
C THR A 139 11.52 6.05 3.37
N ILE A 140 12.65 5.86 2.67
CA ILE A 140 13.72 4.96 3.08
C ILE A 140 14.29 5.36 4.45
N LYS A 141 14.53 6.66 4.69
CA LYS A 141 14.99 7.14 6.01
C LYS A 141 14.03 6.80 7.14
N VAL A 142 12.72 6.91 6.90
CA VAL A 142 11.72 6.53 7.92
C VAL A 142 11.76 5.03 8.19
N VAL A 143 11.69 4.17 7.15
CA VAL A 143 11.66 2.71 7.37
C VAL A 143 12.95 2.19 8.01
N LYS A 144 14.10 2.83 7.75
CA LYS A 144 15.38 2.51 8.43
C LYS A 144 15.31 2.61 9.95
N LYS A 145 14.55 3.56 10.50
CA LYS A 145 14.37 3.72 11.95
C LYS A 145 13.72 2.50 12.60
N PHE A 146 13.01 1.71 11.81
CA PHE A 146 12.22 0.57 12.28
C PHE A 146 12.73 -0.80 11.78
N SER A 147 13.79 -0.84 10.96
CA SER A 147 14.31 -2.07 10.37
C SER A 147 14.73 -3.09 11.43
N SER A 148 15.39 -2.63 12.52
CA SER A 148 15.78 -3.50 13.63
C SER A 148 14.61 -3.95 14.53
N LYS A 149 13.42 -3.36 14.35
CA LYS A 149 12.20 -3.67 15.11
C LYS A 149 11.28 -4.66 14.39
N GLY A 150 11.72 -5.25 13.28
CA GLY A 150 10.98 -6.26 12.51
C GLY A 150 9.93 -5.69 11.56
N LEU A 151 10.01 -4.39 11.22
CA LEU A 151 9.16 -3.80 10.19
C LEU A 151 9.48 -4.44 8.83
N ARG A 152 8.44 -4.86 8.11
CA ARG A 152 8.54 -5.47 6.78
C ARG A 152 7.38 -5.00 5.89
N GLY A 153 7.54 -5.10 4.59
CA GLY A 153 6.48 -4.68 3.68
C GLY A 153 6.92 -4.55 2.23
N VAL A 154 6.19 -3.74 1.49
CA VAL A 154 6.41 -3.51 0.07
C VAL A 154 6.35 -2.01 -0.26
N PHE A 155 7.32 -1.54 -1.04
CA PHE A 155 7.23 -0.25 -1.71
C PHE A 155 6.37 -0.43 -2.96
N HIS A 156 5.12 -0.01 -2.88
CA HIS A 156 4.15 -0.12 -3.96
C HIS A 156 4.53 0.79 -5.13
N CYS A 157 4.28 0.31 -6.36
CA CYS A 157 4.48 1.07 -7.60
C CYS A 157 5.84 1.78 -7.67
N PHE A 158 6.92 1.06 -7.35
CA PHE A 158 8.26 1.58 -7.30
C PHE A 158 8.68 2.24 -8.62
N SER A 159 9.27 3.43 -8.53
CA SER A 159 9.77 4.19 -9.68
C SER A 159 11.16 4.83 -9.44
N GLY A 160 11.86 4.38 -8.40
CA GLY A 160 13.17 4.88 -7.99
C GLY A 160 14.34 4.42 -8.86
N SER A 161 15.55 4.74 -8.42
CA SER A 161 16.81 4.30 -9.02
C SER A 161 17.19 2.87 -8.59
N LEU A 162 18.14 2.25 -9.29
CA LEU A 162 18.69 0.95 -8.90
C LEU A 162 19.30 0.98 -7.49
N ASN A 163 20.02 2.04 -7.14
CA ASN A 163 20.60 2.17 -5.80
C ASN A 163 19.53 2.20 -4.71
N GLN A 164 18.43 2.93 -4.92
CA GLN A 164 17.29 2.96 -4.01
C GLN A 164 16.60 1.59 -3.93
N ALA A 165 16.50 0.87 -5.06
CA ALA A 165 15.95 -0.48 -5.09
C ALA A 165 16.78 -1.44 -4.23
N ASN A 166 18.10 -1.45 -4.42
CA ASN A 166 19.01 -2.29 -3.62
C ASN A 166 18.93 -1.95 -2.14
N GLU A 167 18.92 -0.66 -1.79
CA GLU A 167 18.78 -0.22 -0.40
C GLU A 167 17.47 -0.70 0.26
N ILE A 168 16.37 -0.66 -0.48
CA ILE A 168 15.06 -1.17 -0.03
C ILE A 168 15.12 -2.70 0.19
N ILE A 169 15.74 -3.42 -0.73
CA ILE A 169 15.91 -4.89 -0.64
C ILE A 169 16.80 -5.27 0.56
N ASP A 170 17.90 -4.56 0.76
CA ASP A 170 18.82 -4.76 1.89
C ASP A 170 18.14 -4.51 3.26
N LEU A 171 17.14 -3.63 3.28
CA LEU A 171 16.29 -3.42 4.46
C LEU A 171 15.23 -4.52 4.67
N GLY A 172 15.17 -5.53 3.79
CA GLY A 172 14.22 -6.66 3.86
C GLY A 172 12.84 -6.34 3.28
N PHE A 173 12.68 -5.21 2.59
CA PHE A 173 11.42 -4.85 1.92
C PHE A 173 11.34 -5.44 0.51
N LYS A 174 10.11 -5.58 0.01
CA LYS A 174 9.82 -5.94 -1.37
C LYS A 174 9.57 -4.69 -2.22
N ILE A 175 9.75 -4.85 -3.53
CA ILE A 175 9.45 -3.82 -4.52
C ILE A 175 8.24 -4.26 -5.32
N GLY A 176 7.19 -3.42 -5.34
CA GLY A 176 6.02 -3.60 -6.18
C GLY A 176 6.20 -2.92 -7.52
N VAL A 177 5.99 -3.66 -8.59
CA VAL A 177 6.08 -3.15 -9.97
C VAL A 177 4.67 -2.89 -10.49
N GLY A 178 4.39 -1.64 -10.87
CA GLY A 178 3.09 -1.21 -11.41
C GLY A 178 3.10 -0.99 -12.92
N GLY A 179 1.98 -0.48 -13.46
CA GLY A 179 1.79 -0.21 -14.88
C GLY A 179 2.83 0.72 -15.53
N VAL A 180 3.58 1.48 -14.74
CA VAL A 180 4.71 2.31 -15.21
C VAL A 180 5.76 1.49 -15.96
N LEU A 181 5.89 0.19 -15.66
CA LEU A 181 6.80 -0.73 -16.36
C LEU A 181 6.51 -0.78 -17.87
N THR A 182 5.25 -0.64 -18.27
CA THR A 182 4.81 -0.74 -19.67
C THR A 182 4.91 0.56 -20.44
N PHE A 183 5.24 1.68 -19.79
CA PHE A 183 5.35 2.98 -20.45
C PHE A 183 6.63 3.06 -21.29
N LYS A 184 6.49 3.45 -22.56
CA LYS A 184 7.60 3.56 -23.53
C LYS A 184 8.76 4.45 -23.03
N ASN A 185 8.45 5.47 -22.23
CA ASN A 185 9.43 6.41 -21.68
C ASN A 185 9.93 6.03 -20.28
N SER A 186 9.58 4.83 -19.79
CA SER A 186 10.01 4.35 -18.49
C SER A 186 11.29 3.54 -18.61
N ASN A 187 12.33 3.92 -17.85
CA ASN A 187 13.55 3.12 -17.70
C ASN A 187 13.41 2.06 -16.59
N LEU A 188 12.18 1.84 -16.09
CA LEU A 188 11.93 0.94 -14.96
C LEU A 188 12.24 -0.51 -15.31
N LYS A 189 11.95 -0.93 -16.55
CA LYS A 189 12.22 -2.29 -17.03
C LYS A 189 13.69 -2.66 -16.85
N THR A 190 14.61 -1.84 -17.38
CA THR A 190 16.06 -2.07 -17.25
C THR A 190 16.52 -2.10 -15.80
N ARG A 191 15.94 -1.22 -14.94
CA ARG A 191 16.29 -1.17 -13.51
C ARG A 191 15.83 -2.41 -12.76
N VAL A 192 14.63 -2.92 -13.06
CA VAL A 192 14.09 -4.12 -12.41
C VAL A 192 14.82 -5.39 -12.85
N GLU A 193 15.20 -5.49 -14.13
CA GLU A 193 15.96 -6.63 -14.66
C GLU A 193 17.39 -6.72 -14.07
N THR A 194 17.91 -5.63 -13.54
CA THR A 194 19.25 -5.58 -12.89
C THR A 194 19.19 -5.68 -11.36
N CYS A 195 18.00 -5.68 -10.75
CA CYS A 195 17.82 -5.99 -9.33
C CYS A 195 17.90 -7.51 -9.15
N SER A 196 19.01 -8.00 -8.69
CA SER A 196 19.25 -9.42 -8.40
C SER A 196 19.55 -9.63 -6.92
#